data_20e98383811df9231360d2b5ba3ffe25
#
_entry.id   20e98383811df9231360d2b5ba3ffe25
#
_cell.length_a   1.000
_cell.length_b   1.000
_cell.length_c   1.000
_cell.angle_alpha   90.00
_cell.angle_beta   90.00
_cell.angle_gamma   90.00
#
_symmetry.space_group_name_H-M   'P 1'
#
loop_
_entity.id
_entity.type
_entity.pdbx_description
1 polymer ?
#
loop_
_entity_poly.entity_id
_entity_poly.type
_entity_poly.pdbx_seq_one_letter_code
_entity_poly.pdbx_strand_id
1 'polypeptide(L)'
;MGAALSCRDSLITIYFRHDKSNVKPPFSSIRIYHNKGELPFDLQFGEAELLVNRVEHNLEIGYTDVYFTDLIDTLDLQFSRNTKEVLGLEIYGFQFMNSDPGISYTSIGINGAGLYTYLANENFEEQLTAYPPDFFTFSVGTNDANVPFDRFDPQVYKRNLEKMMKIVLKANPKCAILLTVPNDSYYHRKYLNRNIARQREVIIELAEEYQQPVWDVYGLMGELGSSKLWFNNGLMQSDMVHFTSVGYHLKGDLLIDAFVKYLGQMKQIDELKKIK
;
A
#
# COMPACT_ATOMS: atom_id res chain seq x y z
N MET A 1 9.07 8.03 3.55
CA MET A 1 9.80 8.58 2.39
C MET A 1 9.58 7.66 1.22
N GLY A 2 8.94 8.14 0.15
CA GLY A 2 8.94 7.47 -1.16
C GLY A 2 10.30 7.69 -1.83
N ALA A 3 10.69 6.77 -2.73
CA ALA A 3 11.81 6.99 -3.62
C ALA A 3 11.28 7.58 -4.93
N ALA A 4 11.96 8.58 -5.47
CA ALA A 4 11.71 9.10 -6.80
C ALA A 4 12.99 9.01 -7.64
N LEU A 5 12.85 8.73 -8.93
CA LEU A 5 13.94 8.91 -9.88
C LEU A 5 13.93 10.36 -10.34
N SER A 6 14.95 11.12 -9.97
CA SER A 6 15.11 12.50 -10.44
C SER A 6 16.19 12.56 -11.51
N CYS A 7 15.88 13.13 -12.65
CA CYS A 7 16.82 13.26 -13.75
C CYS A 7 16.76 14.65 -14.39
N ARG A 8 17.96 15.13 -14.78
CA ARG A 8 18.14 16.42 -15.49
C ARG A 8 18.79 16.25 -16.87
N ASP A 9 19.08 15.02 -17.26
CA ASP A 9 19.68 14.73 -18.56
C ASP A 9 18.71 15.01 -19.72
N SER A 10 19.24 15.20 -20.89
CA SER A 10 18.43 15.45 -22.11
C SER A 10 17.73 14.21 -22.64
N LEU A 11 18.23 13.02 -22.28
CA LEU A 11 17.69 11.73 -22.68
C LEU A 11 17.82 10.76 -21.51
N ILE A 12 16.74 10.07 -21.21
CA ILE A 12 16.68 8.99 -20.21
C ILE A 12 16.03 7.80 -20.87
N THR A 13 16.59 6.62 -20.69
CA THR A 13 15.97 5.36 -21.11
C THR A 13 15.80 4.43 -19.93
N ILE A 14 14.60 3.91 -19.77
CA ILE A 14 14.25 2.93 -18.74
C ILE A 14 13.85 1.65 -19.45
N TYR A 15 14.52 0.55 -19.11
CA TYR A 15 14.32 -0.75 -19.71
C TYR A 15 13.47 -1.62 -18.81
N PHE A 16 12.29 -2.00 -19.25
CA PHE A 16 11.48 -3.03 -18.61
C PHE A 16 11.69 -4.34 -19.37
N ARG A 17 12.34 -5.29 -18.70
CA ARG A 17 12.70 -6.58 -19.28
C ARG A 17 12.01 -7.70 -18.52
N HIS A 18 11.64 -8.72 -19.27
CA HIS A 18 11.16 -9.96 -18.68
C HIS A 18 12.33 -10.68 -18.01
N ASP A 19 12.25 -10.85 -16.69
CA ASP A 19 13.18 -11.72 -15.98
C ASP A 19 12.64 -13.15 -16.04
N LYS A 20 13.43 -14.07 -16.62
CA LYS A 20 13.06 -15.49 -16.76
C LYS A 20 12.78 -16.18 -15.41
N SER A 21 13.23 -15.61 -14.29
CA SER A 21 13.00 -16.12 -12.94
C SER A 21 11.63 -15.72 -12.35
N ASN A 22 11.00 -14.65 -12.88
CA ASN A 22 9.71 -14.15 -12.43
C ASN A 22 8.81 -13.91 -13.63
N VAL A 23 7.80 -14.75 -13.79
CA VAL A 23 6.77 -14.57 -14.82
C VAL A 23 5.96 -13.30 -14.48
N LYS A 24 6.30 -12.19 -15.15
CA LYS A 24 5.46 -11.00 -15.09
C LYS A 24 4.34 -11.17 -16.12
N PRO A 25 3.08 -10.94 -15.74
CA PRO A 25 1.99 -10.98 -16.71
C PRO A 25 2.23 -9.88 -17.76
N PRO A 26 1.93 -10.15 -19.02
CA PRO A 26 1.96 -9.12 -20.06
C PRO A 26 0.93 -8.03 -19.74
N PHE A 27 1.19 -6.83 -20.24
CA PHE A 27 0.36 -5.65 -19.99
C PHE A 27 -0.05 -4.98 -21.30
N SER A 28 -1.20 -4.33 -21.31
CA SER A 28 -1.73 -3.54 -22.42
C SER A 28 -1.73 -2.04 -22.14
N SER A 29 -1.36 -1.64 -20.91
CA SER A 29 -1.20 -0.22 -20.58
C SER A 29 -0.18 -0.04 -19.45
N ILE A 30 0.43 1.16 -19.43
CA ILE A 30 1.33 1.61 -18.37
C ILE A 30 0.91 2.99 -17.91
N ARG A 31 0.81 3.19 -16.59
CA ARG A 31 0.73 4.50 -15.97
C ARG A 31 2.09 4.89 -15.43
N ILE A 32 2.52 6.09 -15.77
CA ILE A 32 3.79 6.68 -15.35
C ILE A 32 3.44 7.81 -14.39
N TYR A 33 3.78 7.67 -13.11
CA TYR A 33 3.61 8.74 -12.12
C TYR A 33 4.84 9.65 -12.15
N HIS A 34 4.63 10.94 -12.35
CA HIS A 34 5.68 11.95 -12.45
C HIS A 34 5.32 13.25 -11.72
N ASN A 35 6.20 14.24 -11.72
CA ASN A 35 5.92 15.55 -11.17
C ASN A 35 4.77 16.24 -11.92
N LYS A 36 4.01 17.05 -11.19
CA LYS A 36 2.88 17.81 -11.72
C LYS A 36 3.35 18.92 -12.67
N GLY A 37 2.40 19.44 -13.44
CA GLY A 37 2.64 20.50 -14.41
C GLY A 37 3.08 19.98 -15.78
N GLU A 38 3.62 20.83 -16.60
CA GLU A 38 4.06 20.47 -17.94
C GLU A 38 5.12 19.37 -17.91
N LEU A 39 4.99 18.41 -18.79
CA LEU A 39 5.97 17.35 -18.98
C LEU A 39 7.06 17.87 -19.94
N PRO A 40 8.27 18.19 -19.47
CA PRO A 40 9.33 18.77 -20.30
C PRO A 40 10.06 17.72 -21.15
N PHE A 41 9.40 16.59 -21.45
CA PHE A 41 9.95 15.46 -22.18
C PHE A 41 8.90 14.83 -23.09
N ASP A 42 9.30 14.49 -24.29
CA ASP A 42 8.56 13.61 -25.19
C ASP A 42 8.84 12.15 -24.83
N LEU A 43 7.82 11.31 -24.93
CA LEU A 43 7.90 9.88 -24.68
C LEU A 43 8.13 9.14 -26.00
N GLN A 44 8.99 8.12 -25.97
CA GLN A 44 9.22 7.17 -27.04
C GLN A 44 9.25 5.76 -26.46
N PHE A 45 8.76 4.78 -27.19
CA PHE A 45 8.46 3.45 -26.66
C PHE A 45 9.27 2.33 -27.33
N GLY A 46 10.39 2.65 -27.97
CA GLY A 46 11.28 1.69 -28.62
C GLY A 46 10.54 0.83 -29.65
N GLU A 47 10.71 -0.49 -29.57
CA GLU A 47 10.02 -1.43 -30.49
C GLU A 47 8.48 -1.44 -30.29
N ALA A 48 8.00 -1.04 -29.14
CA ALA A 48 6.56 -0.96 -28.85
C ALA A 48 5.89 0.31 -29.45
N GLU A 49 6.64 1.22 -30.08
CA GLU A 49 6.12 2.47 -30.66
C GLU A 49 4.97 2.22 -31.63
N LEU A 50 5.06 1.19 -32.46
CA LEU A 50 4.03 0.83 -33.45
C LEU A 50 2.76 0.24 -32.79
N LEU A 51 2.83 -0.15 -31.55
CA LEU A 51 1.72 -0.70 -30.77
C LEU A 51 1.03 0.35 -29.91
N VAL A 52 1.57 1.57 -29.83
CA VAL A 52 0.93 2.66 -29.09
C VAL A 52 -0.38 3.04 -29.72
N ASN A 53 -1.47 2.86 -28.99
CA ASN A 53 -2.82 3.25 -29.41
C ASN A 53 -3.12 4.70 -29.02
N ARG A 54 -2.82 5.09 -27.78
CA ARG A 54 -3.03 6.44 -27.28
C ARG A 54 -2.14 6.74 -26.07
N VAL A 55 -1.89 8.03 -25.87
CA VAL A 55 -1.20 8.58 -24.69
C VAL A 55 -2.09 9.65 -24.09
N GLU A 56 -2.32 9.60 -22.78
CA GLU A 56 -3.15 10.54 -22.04
C GLU A 56 -2.37 11.11 -20.87
N HIS A 57 -2.30 12.44 -20.76
CA HIS A 57 -1.61 13.13 -19.69
C HIS A 57 -2.60 13.70 -18.70
N ASN A 58 -2.39 13.45 -17.42
CA ASN A 58 -3.04 14.18 -16.33
C ASN A 58 -1.98 15.00 -15.60
N LEU A 59 -1.79 16.25 -16.05
CA LEU A 59 -0.76 17.13 -15.54
C LEU A 59 -1.09 17.72 -14.17
N GLU A 60 -2.36 17.72 -13.79
CA GLU A 60 -2.83 18.19 -12.49
C GLU A 60 -2.45 17.21 -11.37
N ILE A 61 -2.65 15.93 -11.59
CA ILE A 61 -2.29 14.87 -10.64
C ILE A 61 -0.82 14.44 -10.82
N GLY A 62 -0.28 14.54 -12.03
CA GLY A 62 1.09 14.15 -12.37
C GLY A 62 1.21 12.67 -12.76
N TYR A 63 0.46 12.25 -13.80
CA TYR A 63 0.66 10.96 -14.41
C TYR A 63 0.40 10.99 -15.92
N THR A 64 0.95 10.01 -16.61
CA THR A 64 0.72 9.74 -18.03
C THR A 64 0.32 8.29 -18.21
N ASP A 65 -0.81 8.07 -18.88
CA ASP A 65 -1.27 6.74 -19.30
C ASP A 65 -0.89 6.49 -20.74
N VAL A 66 -0.33 5.33 -21.00
CA VAL A 66 -0.02 4.83 -22.34
C VAL A 66 -0.76 3.52 -22.56
N TYR A 67 -1.52 3.44 -23.64
CA TYR A 67 -2.30 2.25 -23.99
C TYR A 67 -1.75 1.65 -25.28
N PHE A 68 -1.60 0.34 -25.28
CA PHE A 68 -1.12 -0.44 -26.43
C PHE A 68 -2.27 -1.21 -27.09
N THR A 69 -2.13 -1.47 -28.37
CA THR A 69 -3.11 -2.27 -29.15
C THR A 69 -3.06 -3.75 -28.80
N ASP A 70 -1.91 -4.22 -28.35
CA ASP A 70 -1.64 -5.61 -27.99
C ASP A 70 -0.99 -5.73 -26.60
N LEU A 71 -0.95 -6.95 -26.07
CA LEU A 71 -0.22 -7.26 -24.86
C LEU A 71 1.29 -7.28 -25.15
N ILE A 72 2.05 -6.56 -24.33
CA ILE A 72 3.52 -6.55 -24.37
C ILE A 72 4.10 -7.00 -23.05
N ASP A 73 5.29 -7.57 -23.05
CA ASP A 73 6.00 -8.06 -21.86
C ASP A 73 7.31 -7.31 -21.60
N THR A 74 7.77 -6.56 -22.58
CA THR A 74 8.98 -5.73 -22.52
C THR A 74 8.70 -4.33 -23.03
N LEU A 75 9.40 -3.33 -22.50
CA LEU A 75 9.24 -1.94 -22.92
C LEU A 75 10.56 -1.19 -22.75
N ASP A 76 10.95 -0.43 -23.78
CA ASP A 76 12.01 0.57 -23.75
C ASP A 76 11.35 1.93 -23.70
N LEU A 77 11.26 2.51 -22.50
CA LEU A 77 10.65 3.82 -22.30
C LEU A 77 11.74 4.89 -22.31
N GLN A 78 11.68 5.78 -23.30
CA GLN A 78 12.60 6.90 -23.41
C GLN A 78 11.88 8.22 -23.14
N PHE A 79 12.55 9.07 -22.39
CA PHE A 79 12.16 10.46 -22.13
C PHE A 79 13.18 11.37 -22.83
N SER A 80 12.77 12.05 -23.86
CA SER A 80 13.60 12.98 -24.63
C SER A 80 13.19 14.42 -24.30
N ARG A 81 14.12 15.24 -23.81
CA ARG A 81 13.82 16.63 -23.45
C ARG A 81 13.33 17.43 -24.65
N ASN A 82 12.18 18.06 -24.50
CA ASN A 82 11.55 18.88 -25.53
C ASN A 82 11.64 20.39 -25.29
N THR A 83 12.32 20.81 -24.21
CA THR A 83 12.50 22.22 -23.85
C THR A 83 13.98 22.56 -23.65
N LYS A 84 14.35 23.82 -23.85
CA LYS A 84 15.70 24.34 -23.58
C LYS A 84 15.93 24.61 -22.09
N GLU A 85 14.86 24.71 -21.31
CA GLU A 85 14.96 24.89 -19.87
C GLU A 85 15.39 23.61 -19.19
N VAL A 86 16.26 23.70 -18.16
CA VAL A 86 16.70 22.56 -17.39
C VAL A 86 15.66 22.25 -16.32
N LEU A 87 14.50 21.81 -16.74
CA LEU A 87 13.46 21.30 -15.85
C LEU A 87 13.77 19.83 -15.49
N GLY A 88 13.67 19.51 -14.22
CA GLY A 88 13.86 18.12 -13.76
C GLY A 88 12.63 17.28 -14.04
N LEU A 89 12.85 16.05 -14.49
CA LEU A 89 11.82 15.00 -14.49
C LEU A 89 11.96 14.22 -13.17
N GLU A 90 10.87 14.12 -12.44
CA GLU A 90 10.75 13.23 -11.30
C GLU A 90 9.75 12.13 -11.61
N ILE A 91 10.20 10.89 -11.57
CA ILE A 91 9.35 9.72 -11.75
C ILE A 91 9.15 9.06 -10.40
N TYR A 92 7.90 8.94 -9.97
CA TYR A 92 7.52 8.37 -8.68
C TYR A 92 7.22 6.87 -8.75
N GLY A 93 6.89 6.37 -9.94
CA GLY A 93 6.63 4.95 -10.14
C GLY A 93 5.94 4.63 -11.46
N PHE A 94 5.79 3.32 -11.68
CA PHE A 94 5.11 2.76 -12.84
C PHE A 94 4.06 1.75 -12.39
N GLN A 95 2.93 1.73 -13.08
CA GLN A 95 1.88 0.76 -12.88
C GLN A 95 1.56 0.09 -14.21
N PHE A 96 1.74 -1.22 -14.27
CA PHE A 96 1.44 -2.03 -15.45
C PHE A 96 0.07 -2.66 -15.29
N MET A 97 -0.76 -2.55 -16.33
CA MET A 97 -2.14 -3.01 -16.28
C MET A 97 -2.49 -3.79 -17.55
N ASN A 98 -3.44 -4.69 -17.45
CA ASN A 98 -4.10 -5.35 -18.55
C ASN A 98 -5.62 -5.30 -18.34
N SER A 99 -6.38 -5.73 -19.34
CA SER A 99 -7.85 -5.76 -19.29
C SER A 99 -8.43 -7.04 -18.68
N ASP A 100 -7.57 -7.96 -18.21
CA ASP A 100 -8.04 -9.21 -17.63
C ASP A 100 -8.77 -8.96 -16.32
N PRO A 101 -9.91 -9.62 -16.07
CA PRO A 101 -10.58 -9.54 -14.79
C PRO A 101 -9.73 -10.20 -13.70
N GLY A 102 -9.60 -9.54 -12.56
CA GLY A 102 -8.75 -10.06 -11.49
C GLY A 102 -8.69 -9.15 -10.27
N ILE A 103 -7.71 -9.43 -9.42
CA ILE A 103 -7.41 -8.65 -8.23
C ILE A 103 -6.05 -7.99 -8.44
N SER A 104 -6.02 -6.67 -8.33
CA SER A 104 -4.78 -5.90 -8.27
C SER A 104 -4.40 -5.69 -6.81
N TYR A 105 -3.17 -6.05 -6.45
CA TYR A 105 -2.64 -5.86 -5.10
C TYR A 105 -1.49 -4.86 -5.12
N THR A 106 -1.61 -3.80 -4.32
CA THR A 106 -0.55 -2.80 -4.14
C THR A 106 -0.08 -2.78 -2.70
N SER A 107 1.22 -2.95 -2.47
CA SER A 107 1.85 -2.77 -1.16
C SER A 107 2.57 -1.44 -1.10
N ILE A 108 2.23 -0.63 -0.09
CA ILE A 108 2.86 0.67 0.17
C ILE A 108 3.63 0.68 1.50
N GLY A 109 4.20 -0.45 1.86
CA GLY A 109 5.01 -0.62 3.07
C GLY A 109 6.35 0.09 2.95
N ILE A 110 6.67 0.95 3.93
CA ILE A 110 7.96 1.61 4.06
C ILE A 110 8.58 1.20 5.38
N ASN A 111 9.84 0.75 5.35
CA ASN A 111 10.55 0.34 6.55
C ASN A 111 10.69 1.51 7.54
N GLY A 112 10.30 1.28 8.79
CA GLY A 112 10.34 2.29 9.86
C GLY A 112 9.25 3.36 9.79
N ALA A 113 8.31 3.31 8.83
CA ALA A 113 7.24 4.29 8.71
C ALA A 113 6.17 4.10 9.78
N GLY A 114 5.76 5.21 10.40
CA GLY A 114 4.52 5.35 11.16
C GLY A 114 3.48 6.13 10.37
N LEU A 115 2.29 6.31 10.91
CA LEU A 115 1.19 7.06 10.26
C LEU A 115 1.62 8.47 9.83
N TYR A 116 2.41 9.16 10.67
CA TYR A 116 2.91 10.49 10.36
C TYR A 116 3.76 10.55 9.07
N THR A 117 4.47 9.46 8.75
CA THR A 117 5.30 9.37 7.54
C THR A 117 4.44 9.38 6.28
N TYR A 118 3.34 8.62 6.30
CA TYR A 118 2.38 8.59 5.18
C TYR A 118 1.65 9.92 5.04
N LEU A 119 1.26 10.53 6.17
CA LEU A 119 0.59 11.84 6.18
C LEU A 119 1.49 13.00 5.72
N ALA A 120 2.81 12.84 5.80
CA ALA A 120 3.79 13.81 5.30
C ALA A 120 4.08 13.65 3.78
N ASN A 121 3.51 12.63 3.13
CA ASN A 121 3.64 12.47 1.68
C ASN A 121 2.61 13.35 0.97
N GLU A 122 3.07 14.44 0.39
CA GLU A 122 2.24 15.46 -0.29
C GLU A 122 1.41 14.88 -1.45
N ASN A 123 1.94 13.86 -2.14
CA ASN A 123 1.28 13.25 -3.30
C ASN A 123 0.38 12.06 -2.96
N PHE A 124 0.28 11.66 -1.68
CA PHE A 124 -0.41 10.41 -1.32
C PHE A 124 -1.90 10.44 -1.68
N GLU A 125 -2.60 11.51 -1.34
CA GLU A 125 -4.03 11.66 -1.61
C GLU A 125 -4.32 11.68 -3.12
N GLU A 126 -3.54 12.39 -3.89
CA GLU A 126 -3.72 12.54 -5.34
C GLU A 126 -3.40 11.26 -6.09
N GLN A 127 -2.30 10.59 -5.74
CA GLN A 127 -1.95 9.29 -6.32
C GLN A 127 -2.99 8.23 -5.98
N LEU A 128 -3.56 8.26 -4.77
CA LEU A 128 -4.64 7.37 -4.39
C LEU A 128 -5.92 7.68 -5.18
N THR A 129 -6.21 8.95 -5.45
CA THR A 129 -7.33 9.38 -6.29
C THR A 129 -7.14 8.96 -7.75
N ALA A 130 -5.91 8.95 -8.25
CA ALA A 130 -5.58 8.49 -9.60
C ALA A 130 -5.84 6.97 -9.80
N TYR A 131 -5.74 6.19 -8.72
CA TYR A 131 -6.03 4.75 -8.71
C TYR A 131 -6.71 4.38 -7.40
N PRO A 132 -8.02 4.70 -7.27
CA PRO A 132 -8.74 4.53 -6.02
C PRO A 132 -8.92 3.04 -5.68
N PRO A 133 -8.62 2.62 -4.45
CA PRO A 133 -8.78 1.23 -4.03
C PRO A 133 -10.25 0.89 -3.79
N ASP A 134 -10.65 -0.35 -4.12
CA ASP A 134 -11.94 -0.91 -3.68
C ASP A 134 -11.86 -1.47 -2.25
N PHE A 135 -10.66 -1.89 -1.85
CA PHE A 135 -10.37 -2.41 -0.52
C PHE A 135 -9.02 -1.91 -0.04
N PHE A 136 -8.97 -1.38 1.18
CA PHE A 136 -7.75 -0.84 1.79
C PHE A 136 -7.49 -1.45 3.17
N THR A 137 -6.30 -2.00 3.38
CA THR A 137 -5.89 -2.56 4.68
C THR A 137 -4.88 -1.65 5.37
N PHE A 138 -5.21 -1.18 6.57
CA PHE A 138 -4.27 -0.50 7.45
C PHE A 138 -3.54 -1.51 8.31
N SER A 139 -2.33 -1.92 7.89
CA SER A 139 -1.44 -2.79 8.66
C SER A 139 -0.22 -1.99 9.15
N VAL A 140 -0.49 -1.00 9.96
CA VAL A 140 0.47 0.00 10.48
C VAL A 140 0.33 0.13 12.00
N GLY A 141 1.28 0.81 12.65
CA GLY A 141 1.18 1.12 14.08
C GLY A 141 2.36 0.61 14.91
N THR A 142 3.05 -0.44 14.49
CA THR A 142 4.21 -0.96 15.24
C THR A 142 5.27 0.11 15.47
N ASN A 143 5.54 0.96 14.47
CA ASN A 143 6.51 2.05 14.59
C ASN A 143 5.96 3.23 15.40
N ASP A 144 4.67 3.51 15.31
CA ASP A 144 4.00 4.52 16.13
C ASP A 144 4.03 4.15 17.62
N ALA A 145 3.92 2.85 17.94
CA ALA A 145 4.02 2.34 19.30
C ALA A 145 5.45 2.26 19.83
N ASN A 146 6.48 2.39 18.98
CA ASN A 146 7.88 2.25 19.38
C ASN A 146 8.44 3.51 20.03
N VAL A 147 7.72 4.02 21.02
CA VAL A 147 8.07 5.18 21.85
C VAL A 147 7.95 4.81 23.34
N PRO A 148 8.58 5.57 24.26
CA PRO A 148 8.35 5.39 25.70
C PRO A 148 6.86 5.41 26.03
N PHE A 149 6.46 4.61 27.02
CA PHE A 149 5.05 4.44 27.39
C PHE A 149 4.34 5.75 27.76
N ASP A 150 5.04 6.64 28.45
CA ASP A 150 4.57 7.97 28.84
C ASP A 150 4.53 8.99 27.68
N ARG A 151 5.18 8.67 26.56
CA ARG A 151 5.19 9.52 25.35
C ARG A 151 4.22 9.06 24.27
N PHE A 152 3.62 7.89 24.39
CA PHE A 152 2.59 7.46 23.48
C PHE A 152 1.27 8.16 23.78
N ASP A 153 0.81 8.98 22.88
CA ASP A 153 -0.49 9.66 22.96
C ASP A 153 -1.54 8.97 22.07
N PRO A 154 -2.51 8.23 22.67
CA PRO A 154 -3.57 7.57 21.91
C PRO A 154 -4.41 8.53 21.08
N GLN A 155 -4.60 9.77 21.53
CA GLN A 155 -5.40 10.75 20.81
C GLN A 155 -4.68 11.28 19.56
N VAL A 156 -3.36 11.42 19.61
CA VAL A 156 -2.55 11.73 18.43
C VAL A 156 -2.61 10.56 17.44
N TYR A 157 -2.47 9.33 17.92
CA TYR A 157 -2.57 8.13 17.09
C TYR A 157 -3.95 8.02 16.44
N LYS A 158 -5.04 8.22 17.20
CA LYS A 158 -6.43 8.25 16.70
C LYS A 158 -6.59 9.26 15.57
N ARG A 159 -6.21 10.52 15.80
CA ARG A 159 -6.32 11.58 14.79
C ARG A 159 -5.54 11.27 13.51
N ASN A 160 -4.35 10.69 13.62
CA ASN A 160 -3.54 10.34 12.46
C ASN A 160 -4.16 9.18 11.67
N LEU A 161 -4.63 8.13 12.33
CA LEU A 161 -5.27 6.99 11.69
C LEU A 161 -6.58 7.43 11.02
N GLU A 162 -7.40 8.19 11.72
CA GLU A 162 -8.64 8.75 11.18
C GLU A 162 -8.40 9.64 9.96
N LYS A 163 -7.36 10.47 9.99
CA LYS A 163 -6.99 11.31 8.83
C LYS A 163 -6.62 10.44 7.62
N MET A 164 -5.86 9.37 7.84
CA MET A 164 -5.53 8.41 6.77
C MET A 164 -6.78 7.71 6.22
N MET A 165 -7.70 7.28 7.08
CA MET A 165 -8.97 6.69 6.65
C MET A 165 -9.79 7.67 5.81
N LYS A 166 -9.86 8.95 6.21
CA LYS A 166 -10.56 10.00 5.46
C LYS A 166 -9.95 10.24 4.08
N ILE A 167 -8.63 10.17 3.93
CA ILE A 167 -7.96 10.25 2.62
C ILE A 167 -8.39 9.09 1.72
N VAL A 168 -8.42 7.87 2.24
CA VAL A 168 -8.88 6.69 1.48
C VAL A 168 -10.35 6.83 1.05
N LEU A 169 -11.22 7.21 1.98
CA LEU A 169 -12.66 7.38 1.71
C LEU A 169 -12.95 8.58 0.79
N LYS A 170 -12.08 9.59 0.76
CA LYS A 170 -12.17 10.69 -0.20
C LYS A 170 -11.85 10.23 -1.61
N ALA A 171 -10.83 9.36 -1.77
CA ALA A 171 -10.47 8.79 -3.07
C ALA A 171 -11.55 7.82 -3.58
N ASN A 172 -12.11 6.98 -2.71
CA ASN A 172 -13.26 6.12 -3.01
C ASN A 172 -14.20 6.02 -1.80
N PRO A 173 -15.34 6.72 -1.82
CA PRO A 173 -16.32 6.66 -0.72
C PRO A 173 -16.93 5.27 -0.45
N LYS A 174 -16.76 4.33 -1.40
CA LYS A 174 -17.22 2.94 -1.28
C LYS A 174 -16.10 1.97 -0.91
N CYS A 175 -14.89 2.47 -0.69
CA CYS A 175 -13.77 1.63 -0.31
C CYS A 175 -14.06 0.89 1.00
N ALA A 176 -13.95 -0.43 0.99
CA ALA A 176 -13.99 -1.21 2.21
C ALA A 176 -12.62 -1.08 2.92
N ILE A 177 -12.64 -0.74 4.20
CA ILE A 177 -11.42 -0.58 5.00
C ILE A 177 -11.32 -1.72 6.01
N LEU A 178 -10.15 -2.38 6.06
CA LEU A 178 -9.78 -3.29 7.14
C LEU A 178 -8.75 -2.63 8.05
N LEU A 179 -9.10 -2.44 9.31
CA LEU A 179 -8.16 -2.02 10.33
C LEU A 179 -7.48 -3.25 10.96
N THR A 180 -6.16 -3.22 11.14
CA THR A 180 -5.48 -4.31 11.84
C THR A 180 -4.80 -3.79 13.10
N VAL A 181 -4.97 -4.52 14.20
CA VAL A 181 -4.17 -4.27 15.40
C VAL A 181 -2.77 -4.86 15.17
N PRO A 182 -1.68 -4.09 15.38
CA PRO A 182 -0.33 -4.61 15.27
C PRO A 182 -0.11 -5.84 16.17
N ASN A 183 0.84 -6.68 15.80
CA ASN A 183 1.26 -7.79 16.66
C ASN A 183 1.89 -7.29 17.97
N ASP A 184 1.84 -8.12 19.01
CA ASP A 184 2.69 -7.88 20.19
C ASP A 184 4.15 -7.76 19.79
N SER A 185 4.86 -6.82 20.37
CA SER A 185 6.24 -6.53 20.05
C SER A 185 7.01 -5.98 21.24
N TYR A 186 8.34 -5.90 21.10
CA TYR A 186 9.19 -5.29 22.10
C TYR A 186 9.60 -3.87 21.72
N TYR A 187 9.43 -2.95 22.66
CA TYR A 187 9.97 -1.60 22.56
C TYR A 187 11.50 -1.64 22.59
N HIS A 188 12.14 -0.99 21.63
CA HIS A 188 13.59 -1.06 21.43
C HIS A 188 14.14 -2.50 21.36
N ARG A 189 13.33 -3.48 20.95
CA ARG A 189 13.70 -4.92 20.89
C ARG A 189 14.13 -5.49 22.23
N LYS A 190 13.79 -4.86 23.34
CA LYS A 190 14.27 -5.21 24.68
C LYS A 190 13.17 -5.27 25.72
N TYR A 191 12.20 -4.40 25.66
CA TYR A 191 11.16 -4.26 26.69
C TYR A 191 9.78 -4.57 26.11
N LEU A 192 8.88 -5.11 26.94
CA LEU A 192 7.47 -5.30 26.54
C LEU A 192 6.86 -3.97 26.10
N ASN A 193 6.25 -3.94 24.93
CA ASN A 193 5.63 -2.74 24.40
C ASN A 193 4.15 -2.64 24.78
N ARG A 194 3.88 -1.97 25.89
CA ARG A 194 2.51 -1.76 26.39
C ARG A 194 1.67 -0.82 25.54
N ASN A 195 2.28 -0.10 24.60
CA ASN A 195 1.56 0.84 23.74
C ASN A 195 0.66 0.13 22.73
N ILE A 196 0.96 -1.12 22.38
CA ILE A 196 0.12 -1.91 21.45
C ILE A 196 -1.29 -2.11 22.01
N ALA A 197 -1.44 -2.38 23.31
CA ALA A 197 -2.75 -2.47 23.96
C ALA A 197 -3.54 -1.14 23.83
N ARG A 198 -2.87 0.00 24.03
CA ARG A 198 -3.49 1.33 23.87
C ARG A 198 -3.85 1.64 22.42
N GLN A 199 -3.04 1.17 21.45
CA GLN A 199 -3.40 1.27 20.02
C GLN A 199 -4.62 0.41 19.67
N ARG A 200 -4.69 -0.81 20.22
CA ARG A 200 -5.84 -1.70 20.07
C ARG A 200 -7.14 -1.01 20.45
N GLU A 201 -7.18 -0.35 21.62
CA GLU A 201 -8.35 0.40 22.09
C GLU A 201 -8.77 1.46 21.06
N VAL A 202 -7.82 2.25 20.57
CA VAL A 202 -8.06 3.29 19.55
C VAL A 202 -8.56 2.69 18.23
N ILE A 203 -7.97 1.59 17.77
CA ILE A 203 -8.34 0.94 16.51
C ILE A 203 -9.77 0.39 16.61
N ILE A 204 -10.13 -0.23 17.73
CA ILE A 204 -11.50 -0.73 17.96
C ILE A 204 -12.50 0.42 18.01
N GLU A 205 -12.19 1.51 18.74
CA GLU A 205 -13.02 2.71 18.80
C GLU A 205 -13.29 3.29 17.40
N LEU A 206 -12.25 3.47 16.56
CA LEU A 206 -12.42 3.95 15.19
C LEU A 206 -13.19 2.98 14.32
N ALA A 207 -12.97 1.68 14.48
CA ALA A 207 -13.70 0.67 13.73
C ALA A 207 -15.20 0.71 14.03
N GLU A 208 -15.59 0.87 15.28
CA GLU A 208 -16.98 1.04 15.68
C GLU A 208 -17.57 2.35 15.14
N GLU A 209 -16.85 3.46 15.27
CA GLU A 209 -17.26 4.78 14.79
C GLU A 209 -17.50 4.80 13.27
N TYR A 210 -16.62 4.15 12.50
CA TYR A 210 -16.67 4.09 11.03
C TYR A 210 -17.34 2.83 10.48
N GLN A 211 -17.84 1.93 11.35
CA GLN A 211 -18.45 0.66 10.98
C GLN A 211 -17.53 -0.21 10.08
N GLN A 212 -16.24 -0.24 10.41
CA GLN A 212 -15.23 -0.98 9.67
C GLN A 212 -14.80 -2.26 10.41
N PRO A 213 -14.45 -3.33 9.69
CA PRO A 213 -13.93 -4.55 10.30
C PRO A 213 -12.54 -4.33 10.91
N VAL A 214 -12.27 -5.09 11.98
CA VAL A 214 -10.95 -5.16 12.64
C VAL A 214 -10.41 -6.57 12.58
N TRP A 215 -9.13 -6.69 12.26
CA TRP A 215 -8.37 -7.91 12.47
C TRP A 215 -7.38 -7.73 13.62
N ASP A 216 -7.72 -8.29 14.77
CA ASP A 216 -6.97 -8.12 16.02
C ASP A 216 -5.86 -9.18 16.13
N VAL A 217 -4.70 -8.91 15.52
CA VAL A 217 -3.52 -9.78 15.57
C VAL A 217 -2.96 -9.85 16.99
N TYR A 218 -2.96 -8.75 17.74
CA TYR A 218 -2.50 -8.70 19.12
C TYR A 218 -3.29 -9.68 20.01
N GLY A 219 -4.61 -9.64 19.90
CA GLY A 219 -5.47 -10.57 20.64
C GLY A 219 -5.27 -12.03 20.21
N LEU A 220 -5.17 -12.28 18.90
CA LEU A 220 -4.92 -13.62 18.35
C LEU A 220 -3.59 -14.23 18.83
N MET A 221 -2.56 -13.41 19.02
CA MET A 221 -1.26 -13.86 19.53
C MET A 221 -1.26 -14.23 21.01
N GLY A 222 -2.21 -13.72 21.78
CA GLY A 222 -2.28 -13.88 23.25
C GLY A 222 -1.86 -12.63 24.03
N GLU A 223 -1.97 -11.46 23.41
CA GLU A 223 -1.76 -10.13 24.00
C GLU A 223 -0.31 -9.88 24.49
N LEU A 224 -0.15 -9.02 25.51
CA LEU A 224 1.14 -8.55 26.00
C LEU A 224 2.07 -9.68 26.43
N GLY A 225 3.24 -9.74 25.82
CA GLY A 225 4.28 -10.74 26.09
C GLY A 225 4.17 -12.01 25.24
N SER A 226 3.14 -12.12 24.41
CA SER A 226 2.93 -13.26 23.51
C SER A 226 4.03 -13.41 22.46
N SER A 227 4.69 -12.32 22.06
CA SER A 227 5.83 -12.35 21.15
C SER A 227 6.93 -13.29 21.63
N LYS A 228 7.15 -13.42 22.94
CA LYS A 228 8.11 -14.39 23.50
C LYS A 228 7.69 -15.84 23.28
N LEU A 229 6.40 -16.14 23.41
CA LEU A 229 5.85 -17.46 23.12
C LEU A 229 6.01 -17.79 21.62
N TRP A 230 5.68 -16.84 20.77
CA TRP A 230 5.81 -16.99 19.30
C TRP A 230 7.27 -17.17 18.88
N PHE A 231 8.21 -16.44 19.49
CA PHE A 231 9.64 -16.63 19.28
C PHE A 231 10.09 -18.05 19.68
N ASN A 232 9.70 -18.54 20.85
CA ASN A 232 10.06 -19.87 21.32
C ASN A 232 9.54 -20.99 20.40
N ASN A 233 8.49 -20.72 19.61
CA ASN A 233 7.93 -21.62 18.61
C ASN A 233 8.45 -21.35 17.17
N GLY A 234 9.49 -20.54 17.01
CA GLY A 234 10.11 -20.25 15.72
C GLY A 234 9.31 -19.35 14.81
N LEU A 235 8.26 -18.66 15.31
CA LEU A 235 7.36 -17.82 14.53
C LEU A 235 7.77 -16.35 14.52
N MET A 236 8.60 -15.91 15.48
CA MET A 236 9.17 -14.55 15.51
C MET A 236 10.68 -14.57 15.51
N GLN A 237 11.28 -13.48 15.05
CA GLN A 237 12.72 -13.26 15.09
C GLN A 237 13.17 -12.89 16.52
N SER A 238 14.48 -12.96 16.76
CA SER A 238 15.08 -12.63 18.07
C SER A 238 14.90 -11.18 18.49
N ASP A 239 14.50 -10.31 17.58
CA ASP A 239 14.21 -8.92 17.88
C ASP A 239 12.83 -8.70 18.52
N MET A 240 12.01 -9.75 18.61
CA MET A 240 10.66 -9.72 19.20
C MET A 240 9.73 -8.67 18.57
N VAL A 241 9.97 -8.33 17.31
CA VAL A 241 9.18 -7.37 16.52
C VAL A 241 8.71 -7.99 15.21
N HIS A 242 9.62 -8.63 14.48
CA HIS A 242 9.35 -9.20 13.17
C HIS A 242 9.06 -10.69 13.25
N PHE A 243 8.17 -11.16 12.39
CA PHE A 243 7.94 -12.59 12.21
C PHE A 243 9.08 -13.24 11.43
N THR A 244 9.29 -14.53 11.61
CA THR A 244 10.04 -15.36 10.65
C THR A 244 9.21 -15.58 9.39
N SER A 245 9.80 -16.16 8.34
CA SER A 245 9.04 -16.55 7.15
C SER A 245 7.84 -17.45 7.51
N VAL A 246 8.06 -18.44 8.38
CA VAL A 246 6.99 -19.32 8.86
C VAL A 246 5.91 -18.54 9.62
N GLY A 247 6.32 -17.58 10.47
CA GLY A 247 5.37 -16.73 11.20
C GLY A 247 4.54 -15.83 10.28
N TYR A 248 5.14 -15.29 9.20
CA TYR A 248 4.41 -14.52 8.21
C TYR A 248 3.42 -15.37 7.41
N HIS A 249 3.78 -16.60 7.04
CA HIS A 249 2.85 -17.53 6.39
C HIS A 249 1.66 -17.85 7.30
N LEU A 250 1.91 -18.22 8.56
CA LEU A 250 0.85 -18.46 9.54
C LEU A 250 -0.06 -17.23 9.71
N LYS A 251 0.54 -16.02 9.80
CA LYS A 251 -0.23 -14.77 9.86
C LYS A 251 -1.12 -14.59 8.61
N GLY A 252 -0.61 -14.91 7.44
CA GLY A 252 -1.36 -14.88 6.18
C GLY A 252 -2.54 -15.87 6.18
N ASP A 253 -2.30 -17.11 6.58
CA ASP A 253 -3.33 -18.15 6.68
C ASP A 253 -4.44 -17.75 7.66
N LEU A 254 -4.09 -17.21 8.82
CA LEU A 254 -5.06 -16.70 9.82
C LEU A 254 -5.91 -15.55 9.26
N LEU A 255 -5.34 -14.68 8.43
CA LEU A 255 -6.08 -13.60 7.77
C LEU A 255 -7.05 -14.16 6.73
N ILE A 256 -6.61 -15.10 5.90
CA ILE A 256 -7.47 -15.74 4.89
C ILE A 256 -8.62 -16.49 5.56
N ASP A 257 -8.34 -17.22 6.63
CA ASP A 257 -9.39 -17.91 7.42
C ASP A 257 -10.42 -16.93 7.99
N ALA A 258 -9.97 -15.75 8.47
CA ALA A 258 -10.87 -14.70 8.95
C ALA A 258 -11.75 -14.16 7.81
N PHE A 259 -11.20 -13.91 6.63
CA PHE A 259 -11.96 -13.50 5.44
C PHE A 259 -12.98 -14.54 5.01
N VAL A 260 -12.59 -15.81 4.92
CA VAL A 260 -13.50 -16.90 4.52
C VAL A 260 -14.68 -17.00 5.49
N LYS A 261 -14.41 -16.93 6.80
CA LYS A 261 -15.47 -16.94 7.83
C LYS A 261 -16.40 -15.74 7.70
N TYR A 262 -15.84 -14.53 7.54
CA TYR A 262 -16.62 -13.30 7.39
C TYR A 262 -17.52 -13.34 6.16
N LEU A 263 -16.99 -13.73 5.00
CA LEU A 263 -17.76 -13.86 3.75
C LEU A 263 -18.84 -14.94 3.85
N GLY A 264 -18.56 -16.04 4.54
CA GLY A 264 -19.56 -17.08 4.82
C GLY A 264 -20.74 -16.55 5.66
N GLN A 265 -20.45 -15.76 6.69
CA GLN A 265 -21.48 -15.11 7.52
C GLN A 265 -22.30 -14.10 6.71
N MET A 266 -21.67 -13.30 5.87
CA MET A 266 -22.35 -12.31 5.01
C MET A 266 -23.33 -12.98 4.03
N LYS A 267 -22.93 -14.10 3.39
CA LYS A 267 -23.82 -14.88 2.53
C LYS A 267 -25.06 -15.38 3.27
N GLN A 268 -24.89 -15.91 4.47
CA GLN A 268 -26.02 -16.37 5.30
C GLN A 268 -26.97 -15.22 5.66
N ILE A 269 -26.44 -14.03 5.99
CA ILE A 269 -27.24 -12.83 6.28
C ILE A 269 -28.04 -12.39 5.04
N ASP A 270 -27.41 -12.40 3.86
CA ASP A 270 -28.07 -12.01 2.61
C ASP A 270 -29.16 -13.01 2.19
N GLU A 271 -28.96 -14.30 2.43
CA GLU A 271 -29.98 -15.33 2.22
C GLU A 271 -31.18 -15.13 3.17
N LEU A 272 -30.92 -14.84 4.45
CA LEU A 272 -31.98 -14.55 5.43
C LEU A 272 -32.78 -13.28 5.10
N LYS A 273 -32.16 -12.27 4.51
CA LYS A 273 -32.83 -11.04 4.07
C LYS A 273 -33.74 -11.27 2.85
N LYS A 274 -33.47 -12.26 2.02
CA LYS A 274 -34.32 -12.60 0.86
C LYS A 274 -35.57 -13.39 1.25
N ILE A 275 -35.64 -13.93 2.46
CA ILE A 275 -36.75 -14.73 2.98
C ILE A 275 -37.78 -13.84 3.73
N LYS A 276 -37.41 -12.60 4.04
CA LYS A 276 -38.29 -11.56 4.60
C LYS A 276 -38.84 -10.65 3.49
#